data_67b464983d77c488c7a9fed728eb1409
#
_entry.id   67b464983d77c488c7a9fed728eb1409
#
_cell.length_a   1.000
_cell.length_b   1.000
_cell.length_c   1.000
_cell.angle_alpha   90.00
_cell.angle_beta   90.00
_cell.angle_gamma   90.00
#
_symmetry.space_group_name_H-M   'P 1'
#
loop_
_entity.id
_entity.type
_entity.pdbx_description
1 polymer ?
#
loop_
_entity_poly.entity_id
_entity_poly.type
_entity_poly.pdbx_seq_one_letter_code
_entity_poly.pdbx_strand_id
1 'polypeptide(L)'
;MMSPRVMFPWSRTRPRRRRARPLFAVAAAAVAVAGLVAGCTSSGAPPGAAAKSSAAPAVKGGTVSYGFVSGDQPNWIFPYDTPAYSSDFNLDDFQELMYRPLYWFGGQNDQPTVDYGLSVANPPVYTDGGRVVTINLKGWKWSNGETVDAQDVIFWLNMMKAEPTNYYGFVPGDIPQDITSMAATGPDQVTLHLNAAYSSLWYTYNELSQITPMPAAWDVTTVGAKPGSGGCATDTAADGWAKCKAVYNFLTAQSQLSGTYATSPIWSIVDGPWRLKTYTTEGNDTLVPNPDYSGSPKPSIAEVQFLTYTSPSAEFTALQTGQLDIGQIPPNNLPPKPASGLPTVTSLANYNVALSYTFSFYFYRVNYNNPTFGPVFKQLYARQALEYLSDQTGVSQSIYRGYGYPNTGPAPTEPNNQWVPPVQEGAGPYPFSVAKAVNLLTSHGWTKVNGMMTCTDPAKCGAGIAKGTPFKFTLDYATSVPEFPEEAAVYKSDASEAGVDINAVGETFNTIIGSAVPCSPGPSCSWQASMVGGWTYGPDYEPTGEETFGTGAGANKGSYSNAEMNKLIAATNTSGSLSLYHEFATYAAEQLPYIYMPNQAVAYAVSKNVHNVVFNPLTTLMPEYWTLSG
;
A
#
# COMPACT_ATOMS: atom_id res chain seq x y z
N MET A 1 38.41 4.82 -56.17
CA MET A 1 39.65 5.59 -55.94
C MET A 1 39.95 5.55 -54.46
N MET A 2 40.80 4.71 -54.11
CA MET A 2 42.03 4.80 -53.28
C MET A 2 41.85 5.36 -51.84
N SER A 3 41.98 4.43 -50.95
CA SER A 3 42.47 4.52 -49.55
C SER A 3 43.88 5.12 -49.50
N PRO A 4 44.38 5.60 -48.35
CA PRO A 4 45.18 4.63 -47.55
C PRO A 4 45.04 4.71 -46.02
N ARG A 5 45.31 3.55 -45.46
CA ARG A 5 45.65 3.24 -44.07
C ARG A 5 47.04 3.80 -43.72
N VAL A 6 47.29 4.13 -42.43
CA VAL A 6 48.62 3.96 -41.82
C VAL A 6 48.44 3.39 -40.40
N MET A 7 49.35 2.42 -40.15
CA MET A 7 49.47 1.59 -38.94
C MET A 7 50.39 2.19 -37.87
N PHE A 8 50.18 1.67 -36.64
CA PHE A 8 51.00 1.51 -35.43
C PHE A 8 52.54 1.58 -35.52
N PRO A 9 53.30 1.76 -34.37
CA PRO A 9 53.63 0.58 -33.57
C PRO A 9 53.77 0.73 -32.03
N TRP A 10 53.65 -0.41 -31.40
CA TRP A 10 54.00 -0.92 -30.12
C TRP A 10 55.39 -0.53 -29.55
N SER A 11 55.52 -0.42 -28.20
CA SER A 11 56.57 -1.18 -27.49
C SER A 11 56.30 -1.30 -25.98
N ARG A 12 56.59 -2.48 -25.51
CA ARG A 12 56.53 -3.02 -24.14
C ARG A 12 57.72 -2.50 -23.31
N THR A 13 57.61 -2.47 -21.97
CA THR A 13 58.35 -3.39 -21.06
C THR A 13 58.02 -3.12 -19.59
N ARG A 14 57.75 -4.20 -18.84
CA ARG A 14 57.89 -4.32 -17.37
C ARG A 14 59.35 -4.72 -17.05
N PRO A 15 59.85 -4.57 -15.78
CA PRO A 15 59.63 -5.63 -14.81
C PRO A 15 59.54 -5.24 -13.30
N ARG A 16 59.17 -6.24 -12.55
CA ARG A 16 59.07 -6.44 -11.09
C ARG A 16 60.38 -6.13 -10.31
N ARG A 17 60.24 -5.76 -9.02
CA ARG A 17 60.82 -6.51 -7.89
C ARG A 17 60.33 -6.06 -6.51
N ARG A 18 60.29 -7.05 -5.65
CA ARG A 18 59.82 -7.22 -4.26
C ARG A 18 60.81 -6.71 -3.21
N ARG A 19 60.28 -6.73 -1.95
CA ARG A 19 60.89 -6.86 -0.60
C ARG A 19 61.00 -5.54 0.17
N ALA A 20 60.88 -5.45 1.52
CA ALA A 20 60.46 -6.35 2.62
C ALA A 20 60.24 -5.46 3.84
N ARG A 21 59.49 -5.96 4.80
CA ARG A 21 59.36 -5.39 6.15
C ARG A 21 60.69 -5.46 6.93
N PRO A 22 60.88 -4.64 8.01
CA PRO A 22 60.86 -5.26 9.31
C PRO A 22 60.10 -4.48 10.40
N LEU A 23 59.62 -5.28 11.36
CA LEU A 23 59.17 -4.94 12.71
C LEU A 23 60.36 -4.44 13.56
N PHE A 24 60.14 -3.51 14.48
CA PHE A 24 60.75 -3.50 15.81
C PHE A 24 59.83 -2.92 16.86
N ALA A 25 59.88 -3.55 18.02
CA ALA A 25 59.06 -3.35 19.19
C ALA A 25 59.87 -2.63 20.31
N VAL A 26 59.10 -2.11 21.27
CA VAL A 26 59.36 -1.97 22.71
C VAL A 26 60.31 -0.83 23.14
N ALA A 27 59.79 0.06 24.00
CA ALA A 27 60.16 0.09 25.43
C ALA A 27 59.39 1.18 26.20
N ALA A 28 58.91 0.77 27.35
CA ALA A 28 58.26 1.60 28.36
C ALA A 28 59.32 2.35 29.20
N ALA A 29 58.98 3.52 29.73
CA ALA A 29 59.60 4.06 30.92
C ALA A 29 58.57 4.90 31.71
N ALA A 30 58.28 4.47 32.90
CA ALA A 30 57.52 5.20 33.90
C ALA A 30 58.42 6.12 34.69
N VAL A 31 57.99 7.34 34.98
CA VAL A 31 58.50 8.13 36.10
C VAL A 31 57.30 8.79 36.80
N ALA A 32 57.11 8.44 38.06
CA ALA A 32 56.16 9.05 38.97
C ALA A 32 56.82 10.25 39.68
N VAL A 33 56.13 11.35 39.78
CA VAL A 33 56.35 12.36 40.84
C VAL A 33 55.00 12.84 41.35
N ALA A 34 54.80 12.73 42.65
CA ALA A 34 53.64 13.18 43.38
C ALA A 34 53.78 14.66 43.78
N GLY A 35 52.66 15.39 43.81
CA GLY A 35 52.60 16.76 44.31
C GLY A 35 51.17 17.29 44.44
N LEU A 36 50.59 17.09 45.55
CA LEU A 36 49.56 17.78 46.37
C LEU A 36 48.66 18.89 45.76
N VAL A 37 47.37 18.60 45.72
CA VAL A 37 46.16 19.24 46.27
C VAL A 37 45.91 20.72 46.02
N ALA A 38 44.87 21.01 45.29
CA ALA A 38 43.76 21.90 45.65
C ALA A 38 42.53 21.61 44.81
N GLY A 39 41.41 21.33 45.43
CA GLY A 39 40.19 20.88 44.75
C GLY A 39 39.44 22.02 44.07
N CYS A 40 38.84 21.64 42.94
CA CYS A 40 37.59 22.19 42.42
C CYS A 40 36.88 21.07 41.68
N THR A 41 35.76 20.65 42.21
CA THR A 41 34.82 19.70 41.65
C THR A 41 34.22 20.29 40.36
N SER A 42 34.55 19.74 39.20
CA SER A 42 33.74 19.90 38.00
C SER A 42 33.29 18.51 37.55
N SER A 43 32.02 18.25 37.75
CA SER A 43 31.31 17.10 37.21
C SER A 43 31.47 17.05 35.71
N GLY A 44 32.10 16.03 35.19
CA GLY A 44 32.16 15.74 33.76
C GLY A 44 30.79 15.44 33.20
N ALA A 45 30.34 16.23 32.24
CA ALA A 45 29.19 15.93 31.44
C ALA A 45 29.51 14.85 30.41
N PRO A 46 28.56 13.95 30.10
CA PRO A 46 28.74 12.96 29.02
C PRO A 46 28.77 13.64 27.66
N PRO A 47 29.47 13.07 26.65
CA PRO A 47 29.60 13.71 25.34
C PRO A 47 28.30 13.63 24.55
N GLY A 48 27.88 14.74 24.02
CA GLY A 48 27.08 14.84 22.80
C GLY A 48 25.57 14.73 22.94
N ALA A 49 24.95 15.70 23.65
CA ALA A 49 23.59 16.09 23.26
C ALA A 49 23.72 16.98 22.00
N ALA A 50 23.24 16.49 20.88
CA ALA A 50 23.05 17.33 19.70
C ALA A 50 22.25 18.57 20.10
N ALA A 51 22.73 19.74 19.70
CA ALA A 51 22.03 21.00 19.92
C ALA A 51 20.63 20.87 19.30
N LYS A 52 19.60 20.85 20.13
CA LYS A 52 18.21 21.02 19.66
C LYS A 52 18.18 22.41 19.01
N SER A 53 18.07 22.44 17.68
CA SER A 53 17.65 23.62 16.96
C SER A 53 16.40 24.14 17.68
N SER A 54 16.43 25.37 18.15
CA SER A 54 15.25 26.02 18.71
C SER A 54 14.28 26.25 17.55
N ALA A 55 13.37 25.31 17.33
CA ALA A 55 12.27 25.53 16.41
C ALA A 55 11.52 26.79 16.83
N ALA A 56 11.15 27.62 15.86
CA ALA A 56 10.26 28.75 16.10
C ALA A 56 8.98 28.26 16.80
N PRO A 57 8.34 29.09 17.65
CA PRO A 57 7.13 28.66 18.35
C PRO A 57 6.05 28.26 17.34
N ALA A 58 5.40 27.12 17.55
CA ALA A 58 4.31 26.65 16.69
C ALA A 58 3.14 27.65 16.70
N VAL A 59 2.65 28.01 15.52
CA VAL A 59 1.46 28.85 15.34
C VAL A 59 0.22 27.96 15.38
N LYS A 60 -0.81 28.41 16.11
CA LYS A 60 -2.15 27.80 16.02
C LYS A 60 -2.91 28.42 14.86
N GLY A 61 -3.49 27.58 14.01
CA GLY A 61 -4.19 27.99 12.80
C GLY A 61 -3.32 27.88 11.54
N GLY A 62 -3.73 28.56 10.47
CA GLY A 62 -3.08 28.46 9.16
C GLY A 62 -3.57 27.27 8.34
N THR A 63 -3.07 27.17 7.12
CA THR A 63 -3.44 26.16 6.13
C THR A 63 -2.21 25.41 5.69
N VAL A 64 -2.33 24.10 5.52
CA VAL A 64 -1.31 23.24 4.88
C VAL A 64 -1.94 22.65 3.63
N SER A 65 -1.25 22.78 2.50
CA SER A 65 -1.65 22.20 1.20
C SER A 65 -0.87 20.92 0.89
N TYR A 66 -1.59 19.89 0.42
CA TYR A 66 -1.07 18.60 0.00
C TYR A 66 -1.47 18.32 -1.45
N GLY A 67 -0.56 17.84 -2.29
CA GLY A 67 -0.78 17.64 -3.72
C GLY A 67 -1.22 16.22 -4.07
N PHE A 68 -2.20 16.13 -4.99
CA PHE A 68 -2.54 14.90 -5.72
C PHE A 68 -2.40 15.11 -7.22
N VAL A 69 -2.19 14.05 -7.97
CA VAL A 69 -2.30 14.07 -9.43
C VAL A 69 -3.72 13.68 -9.85
N SER A 70 -4.23 14.33 -10.89
CA SER A 70 -5.58 14.06 -11.42
C SER A 70 -5.72 12.59 -11.83
N GLY A 71 -6.73 11.94 -11.28
CA GLY A 71 -6.98 10.52 -11.44
C GLY A 71 -6.65 9.69 -10.20
N ASP A 72 -5.94 10.26 -9.22
CA ASP A 72 -5.62 9.65 -7.93
C ASP A 72 -6.50 10.21 -6.79
N GLN A 73 -7.16 11.34 -7.01
CA GLN A 73 -7.94 11.99 -5.97
C GLN A 73 -9.03 11.08 -5.37
N PRO A 74 -9.36 11.25 -4.07
CA PRO A 74 -10.46 10.53 -3.44
C PRO A 74 -11.77 10.66 -4.22
N ASN A 75 -12.48 9.56 -4.39
CA ASN A 75 -13.74 9.51 -5.13
C ASN A 75 -14.82 8.63 -4.47
N TRP A 76 -14.57 8.18 -3.24
CA TRP A 76 -15.47 7.39 -2.43
C TRP A 76 -15.35 7.75 -0.95
N ILE A 77 -16.47 8.04 -0.28
CA ILE A 77 -16.48 8.55 1.11
C ILE A 77 -17.01 7.54 2.13
N PHE A 78 -17.76 6.54 1.68
CA PHE A 78 -18.32 5.53 2.57
C PHE A 78 -17.25 4.53 2.98
N PRO A 79 -16.87 4.39 4.29
CA PRO A 79 -15.80 3.50 4.73
C PRO A 79 -16.24 2.02 4.73
N TYR A 80 -16.71 1.59 3.60
CA TYR A 80 -17.05 0.25 3.17
C TYR A 80 -16.74 0.20 1.67
N ASP A 81 -15.46 0.14 1.36
CA ASP A 81 -15.01 0.29 -0.01
C ASP A 81 -15.32 -0.95 -0.82
N THR A 82 -15.88 -0.73 -1.99
CA THR A 82 -16.08 -1.81 -2.95
C THR A 82 -14.78 -2.06 -3.73
N PRO A 83 -14.61 -3.25 -4.36
CA PRO A 83 -13.44 -3.50 -5.20
C PRO A 83 -13.18 -2.45 -6.29
N ALA A 84 -14.21 -1.70 -6.71
CA ALA A 84 -14.07 -0.64 -7.72
C ALA A 84 -13.54 0.69 -7.16
N TYR A 85 -13.55 0.87 -5.85
CA TYR A 85 -13.14 2.10 -5.16
C TYR A 85 -12.04 1.87 -4.12
N SER A 86 -11.50 0.64 -4.00
CA SER A 86 -10.44 0.33 -3.06
C SER A 86 -9.12 0.97 -3.50
N SER A 87 -8.74 2.04 -2.84
CA SER A 87 -7.47 2.74 -3.04
C SER A 87 -7.02 3.42 -1.75
N ASP A 88 -5.70 3.55 -1.58
CA ASP A 88 -5.10 4.25 -0.45
C ASP A 88 -5.56 5.72 -0.40
N PHE A 89 -5.82 6.34 -1.56
CA PHE A 89 -6.36 7.70 -1.64
C PHE A 89 -7.76 7.84 -1.04
N ASN A 90 -8.62 6.83 -1.17
CA ASN A 90 -9.92 6.82 -0.52
C ASN A 90 -9.82 6.50 0.97
N LEU A 91 -9.04 5.50 1.33
CA LEU A 91 -8.88 5.02 2.71
C LEU A 91 -8.02 5.98 3.53
N ASP A 92 -6.70 5.98 3.28
CA ASP A 92 -5.69 6.56 4.16
C ASP A 92 -5.66 8.09 4.10
N ASP A 93 -5.87 8.65 2.91
CA ASP A 93 -5.75 10.09 2.65
C ASP A 93 -7.08 10.84 2.80
N PHE A 94 -8.20 10.13 2.97
CA PHE A 94 -9.52 10.76 3.02
C PHE A 94 -10.44 10.21 4.12
N GLN A 95 -10.85 8.93 4.02
CA GLN A 95 -11.85 8.36 4.95
C GLN A 95 -11.32 8.30 6.38
N GLU A 96 -10.12 7.79 6.60
CA GLU A 96 -9.55 7.61 7.94
C GLU A 96 -9.22 8.92 8.64
N LEU A 97 -9.09 10.02 7.92
CA LEU A 97 -8.97 11.35 8.53
C LEU A 97 -10.27 11.77 9.22
N MET A 98 -11.42 11.25 8.77
CA MET A 98 -12.76 11.59 9.24
C MET A 98 -13.40 10.48 10.07
N TYR A 99 -13.17 9.22 9.73
CA TYR A 99 -13.79 8.04 10.32
C TYR A 99 -12.69 7.11 10.83
N ARG A 100 -12.51 7.03 12.14
CA ARG A 100 -11.45 6.21 12.73
C ARG A 100 -11.84 4.74 12.76
N PRO A 101 -10.96 3.84 12.29
CA PRO A 101 -11.17 2.42 12.43
C PRO A 101 -11.10 1.98 13.90
N LEU A 102 -11.60 0.80 14.17
CA LEU A 102 -11.56 0.20 15.50
C LEU A 102 -10.12 0.12 16.04
N TYR A 103 -9.17 -0.22 15.18
CA TYR A 103 -7.73 -0.25 15.45
C TYR A 103 -6.98 0.53 14.37
N TRP A 104 -6.32 1.58 14.79
CA TRP A 104 -5.53 2.47 13.92
C TRP A 104 -4.12 1.94 13.74
N PHE A 105 -3.64 1.89 12.51
CA PHE A 105 -2.26 1.53 12.21
C PHE A 105 -1.40 2.74 11.92
N GLY A 106 -0.11 2.60 12.35
CA GLY A 106 0.87 3.66 12.19
C GLY A 106 0.81 4.69 13.30
N GLY A 107 1.92 5.34 13.53
CA GLY A 107 2.11 6.37 14.53
C GLY A 107 3.16 7.36 14.05
N GLN A 108 3.66 8.21 14.95
CA GLN A 108 4.75 9.15 14.67
C GLN A 108 6.13 8.47 14.57
N ASN A 109 6.17 7.15 14.50
CA ASN A 109 7.33 6.34 14.17
C ASN A 109 7.13 5.71 12.78
N ASP A 110 8.18 5.20 12.21
CA ASP A 110 8.21 4.49 10.93
C ASP A 110 7.86 2.99 11.08
N GLN A 111 7.16 2.62 12.15
CA GLN A 111 6.80 1.23 12.43
C GLN A 111 5.33 0.96 12.08
N PRO A 112 5.06 -0.11 11.33
CA PRO A 112 3.73 -0.51 10.95
C PRO A 112 3.10 -1.34 12.11
N THR A 113 2.68 -0.68 13.17
CA THR A 113 2.08 -1.28 14.36
C THR A 113 0.80 -0.57 14.75
N VAL A 114 -0.11 -1.27 15.45
CA VAL A 114 -1.32 -0.65 15.97
C VAL A 114 -0.96 0.43 16.99
N ASP A 115 -1.44 1.64 16.75
CA ASP A 115 -1.44 2.71 17.76
C ASP A 115 -2.77 2.71 18.50
N TYR A 116 -2.77 2.06 19.65
CA TYR A 116 -3.95 2.05 20.50
C TYR A 116 -4.33 3.44 21.03
N GLY A 117 -3.43 4.43 20.99
CA GLY A 117 -3.74 5.82 21.35
C GLY A 117 -4.70 6.47 20.35
N LEU A 118 -4.53 6.16 19.07
CA LEU A 118 -5.35 6.66 17.96
C LEU A 118 -6.53 5.75 17.61
N SER A 119 -6.60 4.55 18.16
CA SER A 119 -7.66 3.57 17.96
C SER A 119 -8.92 3.91 18.75
N VAL A 120 -10.10 3.55 18.24
CA VAL A 120 -11.40 3.74 18.91
C VAL A 120 -11.57 2.76 20.08
N ALA A 121 -10.90 1.59 20.03
CA ALA A 121 -10.94 0.56 21.06
C ALA A 121 -9.62 0.43 21.82
N ASN A 122 -9.69 -0.14 23.02
CA ASN A 122 -8.56 -0.66 23.77
C ASN A 122 -8.06 -1.98 23.15
N PRO A 123 -6.83 -2.46 23.49
CA PRO A 123 -6.38 -3.78 23.05
C PRO A 123 -7.45 -4.85 23.26
N PRO A 124 -7.75 -5.70 22.27
CA PRO A 124 -8.76 -6.74 22.40
C PRO A 124 -8.32 -7.82 23.40
N VAL A 125 -9.28 -8.44 24.08
CA VAL A 125 -9.02 -9.51 25.03
C VAL A 125 -9.42 -10.85 24.42
N TYR A 126 -8.46 -11.76 24.32
CA TYR A 126 -8.67 -13.11 23.80
C TYR A 126 -8.79 -14.12 24.93
N THR A 127 -9.82 -14.96 24.91
CA THR A 127 -10.05 -16.04 25.85
C THR A 127 -10.41 -17.33 25.12
N ASP A 128 -10.59 -18.42 25.83
CA ASP A 128 -10.89 -19.75 25.27
C ASP A 128 -9.92 -20.15 24.13
N GLY A 129 -8.61 -19.93 24.37
CA GLY A 129 -7.58 -20.27 23.39
C GLY A 129 -7.66 -19.50 22.07
N GLY A 130 -8.20 -18.28 22.08
CA GLY A 130 -8.35 -17.43 20.88
C GLY A 130 -9.71 -17.56 20.18
N ARG A 131 -10.66 -18.29 20.78
CA ARG A 131 -12.01 -18.46 20.18
C ARG A 131 -13.01 -17.41 20.62
N VAL A 132 -12.73 -16.66 21.68
CA VAL A 132 -13.58 -15.58 22.17
C VAL A 132 -12.78 -14.30 22.18
N VAL A 133 -13.31 -13.28 21.52
CA VAL A 133 -12.69 -11.95 21.42
C VAL A 133 -13.61 -10.93 22.07
N THR A 134 -13.07 -10.18 23.03
CA THR A 134 -13.79 -9.07 23.66
C THR A 134 -13.16 -7.75 23.26
N ILE A 135 -13.94 -6.90 22.63
CA ILE A 135 -13.59 -5.55 22.18
C ILE A 135 -14.14 -4.57 23.19
N ASN A 136 -13.30 -3.68 23.73
CA ASN A 136 -13.70 -2.65 24.69
C ASN A 136 -13.47 -1.27 24.07
N LEU A 137 -14.53 -0.55 23.79
CA LEU A 137 -14.52 0.79 23.21
C LEU A 137 -14.12 1.83 24.28
N LYS A 138 -13.58 2.95 23.83
CA LYS A 138 -13.12 4.04 24.72
C LYS A 138 -14.20 5.08 25.00
N GLY A 139 -15.40 4.92 24.46
CA GLY A 139 -16.49 5.88 24.60
C GLY A 139 -16.24 7.21 23.88
N TRP A 140 -15.57 7.17 22.73
CA TRP A 140 -15.39 8.33 21.87
C TRP A 140 -16.74 8.88 21.41
N LYS A 141 -16.72 10.09 20.87
CA LYS A 141 -17.94 10.79 20.43
C LYS A 141 -17.94 10.99 18.93
N TRP A 142 -19.08 10.75 18.33
CA TRP A 142 -19.43 11.28 17.03
C TRP A 142 -19.65 12.79 17.10
N SER A 143 -19.44 13.50 16.01
CA SER A 143 -19.59 14.96 15.94
C SER A 143 -21.04 15.46 16.14
N ASN A 144 -22.02 14.55 16.11
CA ASN A 144 -23.43 14.83 16.46
C ASN A 144 -23.74 14.61 17.95
N GLY A 145 -22.74 14.25 18.79
CA GLY A 145 -22.83 14.01 20.22
C GLY A 145 -23.19 12.59 20.64
N GLU A 146 -23.50 11.69 19.70
CA GLU A 146 -23.64 10.24 19.97
C GLU A 146 -22.33 9.69 20.51
N THR A 147 -22.40 8.62 21.29
CA THR A 147 -21.21 7.89 21.74
C THR A 147 -20.93 6.78 20.74
N VAL A 148 -19.66 6.60 20.36
CA VAL A 148 -19.24 5.41 19.63
C VAL A 148 -19.42 4.22 20.56
N ASP A 149 -20.35 3.35 20.27
CA ASP A 149 -20.79 2.26 21.13
C ASP A 149 -20.77 0.88 20.44
N ALA A 150 -21.14 -0.14 21.21
CA ALA A 150 -21.14 -1.53 20.73
C ALA A 150 -22.06 -1.76 19.51
N GLN A 151 -23.13 -0.97 19.36
CA GLN A 151 -24.05 -1.13 18.22
C GLN A 151 -23.42 -0.59 16.93
N ASP A 152 -22.53 0.40 17.00
CA ASP A 152 -21.81 0.94 15.84
C ASP A 152 -20.88 -0.12 15.24
N VAL A 153 -20.23 -0.93 16.08
CA VAL A 153 -19.40 -2.07 15.67
C VAL A 153 -20.29 -3.19 15.07
N ILE A 154 -21.39 -3.53 15.74
CA ILE A 154 -22.33 -4.55 15.27
C ILE A 154 -22.96 -4.12 13.95
N PHE A 155 -23.22 -2.85 13.76
CA PHE A 155 -23.75 -2.31 12.50
C PHE A 155 -22.82 -2.63 11.33
N TRP A 156 -21.51 -2.35 11.47
CA TRP A 156 -20.52 -2.69 10.44
C TRP A 156 -20.50 -4.21 10.17
N LEU A 157 -20.44 -5.03 11.23
CA LEU A 157 -20.42 -6.49 11.11
C LEU A 157 -21.68 -7.05 10.46
N ASN A 158 -22.86 -6.50 10.76
CA ASN A 158 -24.12 -6.90 10.14
C ASN A 158 -24.16 -6.50 8.65
N MET A 159 -23.61 -5.32 8.30
CA MET A 159 -23.49 -4.92 6.91
C MET A 159 -22.57 -5.87 6.15
N MET A 160 -21.46 -6.27 6.76
CA MET A 160 -20.53 -7.26 6.20
C MET A 160 -21.21 -8.64 6.00
N LYS A 161 -22.10 -9.07 6.93
CA LYS A 161 -22.90 -10.28 6.75
C LYS A 161 -23.95 -10.16 5.64
N ALA A 162 -24.45 -8.96 5.40
CA ALA A 162 -25.46 -8.70 4.38
C ALA A 162 -24.87 -8.63 2.96
N GLU A 163 -23.71 -8.00 2.81
CA GLU A 163 -23.11 -7.62 1.53
C GLU A 163 -21.59 -7.91 1.48
N PRO A 164 -21.14 -9.14 1.83
CA PRO A 164 -19.72 -9.43 1.99
C PRO A 164 -18.91 -9.21 0.70
N THR A 165 -19.43 -9.66 -0.44
CA THR A 165 -18.72 -9.55 -1.74
C THR A 165 -18.65 -8.13 -2.30
N ASN A 166 -19.34 -7.19 -1.66
CA ASN A 166 -19.28 -5.77 -1.99
C ASN A 166 -18.20 -5.02 -1.18
N TYR A 167 -17.50 -5.69 -0.27
CA TYR A 167 -16.38 -5.15 0.47
C TYR A 167 -15.06 -5.68 -0.10
N TYR A 168 -14.09 -4.79 -0.37
CA TYR A 168 -12.83 -5.18 -1.00
C TYR A 168 -11.96 -6.09 -0.13
N GLY A 169 -11.98 -5.89 1.20
CA GLY A 169 -11.25 -6.71 2.18
C GLY A 169 -11.92 -8.04 2.50
N PHE A 170 -13.07 -8.39 1.90
CA PHE A 170 -13.73 -9.67 2.15
C PHE A 170 -12.91 -10.86 1.67
N VAL A 171 -12.66 -11.80 2.57
CA VAL A 171 -12.06 -13.11 2.30
C VAL A 171 -13.04 -14.21 2.69
N PRO A 172 -13.36 -15.17 1.78
CA PRO A 172 -14.23 -16.28 2.12
C PRO A 172 -13.65 -17.14 3.25
N GLY A 173 -14.39 -17.25 4.35
CA GLY A 173 -14.01 -18.02 5.54
C GLY A 173 -13.54 -17.16 6.72
N ASP A 174 -13.11 -15.95 6.46
CA ASP A 174 -12.67 -14.96 7.46
C ASP A 174 -13.84 -14.07 7.90
N ILE A 175 -13.60 -12.88 8.45
CA ILE A 175 -14.68 -11.99 8.91
C ILE A 175 -15.65 -11.66 7.75
N PRO A 176 -16.96 -11.75 7.94
CA PRO A 176 -17.72 -12.08 9.15
C PRO A 176 -18.13 -13.57 9.24
N GLN A 177 -17.60 -14.44 8.36
CA GLN A 177 -18.05 -15.84 8.24
C GLN A 177 -17.48 -16.73 9.35
N ASP A 178 -16.35 -16.36 9.91
CA ASP A 178 -15.71 -16.99 11.06
C ASP A 178 -16.44 -16.69 12.39
N ILE A 179 -17.26 -15.63 12.46
CA ILE A 179 -18.02 -15.23 13.63
C ILE A 179 -19.30 -16.06 13.75
N THR A 180 -19.30 -17.02 14.68
CA THR A 180 -20.45 -17.89 14.99
C THR A 180 -21.54 -17.18 15.77
N SER A 181 -21.16 -16.26 16.65
CA SER A 181 -22.09 -15.37 17.35
C SER A 181 -21.40 -14.08 17.79
N MET A 182 -22.17 -13.02 17.91
CA MET A 182 -21.70 -11.73 18.41
C MET A 182 -22.78 -11.05 19.24
N ALA A 183 -22.38 -10.30 20.26
CA ALA A 183 -23.30 -9.56 21.11
C ALA A 183 -22.67 -8.31 21.68
N ALA A 184 -23.47 -7.25 21.84
CA ALA A 184 -23.17 -6.17 22.78
C ALA A 184 -23.34 -6.71 24.21
N THR A 185 -22.25 -6.92 24.91
CA THR A 185 -22.24 -7.39 26.31
C THR A 185 -22.21 -6.24 27.31
N GLY A 186 -22.09 -5.03 26.82
CA GLY A 186 -22.18 -3.74 27.49
C GLY A 186 -22.40 -2.64 26.46
N PRO A 187 -22.63 -1.40 26.88
CA PRO A 187 -22.80 -0.28 25.94
C PRO A 187 -21.50 0.00 25.15
N ASP A 188 -20.35 -0.30 25.74
CA ASP A 188 -19.01 -0.09 25.21
C ASP A 188 -18.26 -1.40 24.95
N GLN A 189 -18.94 -2.53 24.95
CA GLN A 189 -18.30 -3.84 24.85
C GLN A 189 -19.01 -4.75 23.85
N VAL A 190 -18.23 -5.31 22.92
CA VAL A 190 -18.66 -6.35 21.96
C VAL A 190 -17.88 -7.64 22.25
N THR A 191 -18.61 -8.76 22.29
CA THR A 191 -18.01 -10.09 22.38
C THR A 191 -18.31 -10.86 21.09
N LEU A 192 -17.25 -11.39 20.47
CA LEU A 192 -17.31 -12.26 19.31
C LEU A 192 -16.95 -13.68 19.71
N HIS A 193 -17.70 -14.67 19.22
CA HIS A 193 -17.34 -16.09 19.29
C HIS A 193 -16.96 -16.57 17.91
N LEU A 194 -15.79 -17.17 17.79
CA LEU A 194 -15.21 -17.59 16.51
C LEU A 194 -15.38 -19.09 16.29
N ASN A 195 -15.41 -19.52 15.03
CA ASN A 195 -15.51 -20.92 14.63
C ASN A 195 -14.24 -21.73 14.91
N ALA A 196 -13.08 -21.07 15.00
CA ALA A 196 -11.77 -21.65 15.24
C ALA A 196 -10.96 -20.81 16.22
N ALA A 197 -9.82 -21.33 16.65
CA ALA A 197 -8.80 -20.55 17.36
C ALA A 197 -7.88 -19.90 16.31
N TYR A 198 -7.76 -18.59 16.36
CA TYR A 198 -6.89 -17.81 15.50
C TYR A 198 -5.70 -17.24 16.28
N SER A 199 -4.63 -16.86 15.56
CA SER A 199 -3.56 -16.04 16.12
C SER A 199 -4.16 -14.70 16.57
N SER A 200 -3.96 -14.33 17.83
CA SER A 200 -4.49 -13.07 18.35
C SER A 200 -3.86 -11.85 17.67
N LEU A 201 -2.61 -11.96 17.21
CA LEU A 201 -1.94 -10.90 16.47
C LEU A 201 -2.59 -10.76 15.09
N TRP A 202 -2.65 -11.85 14.32
CA TRP A 202 -3.29 -11.85 13.01
C TRP A 202 -4.74 -11.36 13.07
N TYR A 203 -5.54 -11.89 14.00
CA TYR A 203 -6.96 -11.50 14.11
C TYR A 203 -7.14 -10.03 14.46
N THR A 204 -6.25 -9.47 15.29
CA THR A 204 -6.28 -8.04 15.61
C THR A 204 -5.85 -7.20 14.39
N TYR A 205 -4.81 -7.62 13.69
CA TYR A 205 -4.15 -6.85 12.65
C TYR A 205 -4.84 -6.95 11.30
N ASN A 206 -5.44 -8.09 10.98
CA ASN A 206 -6.01 -8.34 9.66
C ASN A 206 -7.55 -8.35 9.69
N GLU A 207 -8.17 -8.77 10.80
CA GLU A 207 -9.63 -8.89 10.87
C GLU A 207 -10.27 -7.69 11.59
N LEU A 208 -9.87 -7.44 12.84
CA LEU A 208 -10.52 -6.40 13.63
C LEU A 208 -10.17 -4.97 13.17
N SER A 209 -9.03 -4.78 12.55
CA SER A 209 -8.60 -3.47 12.03
C SER A 209 -9.42 -2.99 10.84
N GLN A 210 -10.04 -3.91 10.09
CA GLN A 210 -10.94 -3.57 8.98
C GLN A 210 -12.24 -2.90 9.46
N ILE A 211 -12.60 -3.05 10.73
CA ILE A 211 -13.87 -2.56 11.26
C ILE A 211 -13.80 -1.05 11.48
N THR A 212 -14.57 -0.31 10.71
CA THR A 212 -14.84 1.10 10.95
C THR A 212 -16.24 1.24 11.57
N PRO A 213 -16.37 1.59 12.87
CA PRO A 213 -17.67 1.76 13.49
C PRO A 213 -18.57 2.71 12.71
N MET A 214 -19.87 2.44 12.65
CA MET A 214 -20.85 3.23 11.91
C MET A 214 -21.90 3.81 12.85
N PRO A 215 -22.11 5.16 12.85
CA PRO A 215 -23.06 5.79 13.78
C PRO A 215 -24.51 5.41 13.48
N ALA A 216 -25.37 5.39 14.51
CA ALA A 216 -26.80 5.15 14.34
C ALA A 216 -27.44 6.13 13.34
N ALA A 217 -26.88 7.32 13.18
CA ALA A 217 -27.30 8.30 12.17
C ALA A 217 -27.16 7.82 10.72
N TRP A 218 -26.29 6.85 10.45
CA TRP A 218 -26.16 6.22 9.12
C TRP A 218 -27.08 5.02 8.93
N ASP A 219 -27.61 4.43 10.02
CA ASP A 219 -28.56 3.34 9.95
C ASP A 219 -29.97 3.85 9.57
N VAL A 220 -30.08 4.33 8.35
CA VAL A 220 -31.26 4.93 7.74
C VAL A 220 -31.36 4.55 6.25
N THR A 221 -32.56 4.70 5.67
CA THR A 221 -32.81 4.46 4.23
C THR A 221 -33.25 5.72 3.48
N THR A 222 -33.28 6.86 4.17
CA THR A 222 -33.68 8.16 3.61
C THR A 222 -32.96 9.27 4.39
N VAL A 223 -32.49 10.29 3.70
CA VAL A 223 -31.86 11.47 4.32
C VAL A 223 -32.84 12.13 5.29
N GLY A 224 -32.36 12.44 6.50
CA GLY A 224 -33.16 13.08 7.56
C GLY A 224 -34.11 12.14 8.30
N ALA A 225 -34.08 10.84 8.04
CA ALA A 225 -34.80 9.87 8.85
C ALA A 225 -34.25 9.81 10.29
N LYS A 226 -35.03 9.26 11.20
CA LYS A 226 -34.60 9.08 12.60
C LYS A 226 -33.38 8.13 12.65
N PRO A 227 -32.30 8.49 13.36
CA PRO A 227 -31.17 7.59 13.61
C PRO A 227 -31.62 6.17 14.03
N GLY A 228 -31.02 5.14 13.46
CA GLY A 228 -31.32 3.74 13.73
C GLY A 228 -32.63 3.22 13.11
N SER A 229 -33.37 4.04 12.33
CA SER A 229 -34.64 3.60 11.73
C SER A 229 -34.47 2.66 10.53
N GLY A 230 -33.27 2.53 9.98
CA GLY A 230 -32.91 1.53 8.97
C GLY A 230 -32.90 0.13 9.54
N GLY A 231 -32.46 -0.01 10.79
CA GLY A 231 -32.54 -1.23 11.59
C GLY A 231 -31.46 -2.26 11.26
N CYS A 232 -30.38 -1.87 10.56
CA CYS A 232 -29.28 -2.79 10.22
C CYS A 232 -28.51 -3.25 11.47
N ALA A 233 -28.25 -2.35 12.43
CA ALA A 233 -27.57 -2.70 13.68
C ALA A 233 -28.28 -3.84 14.46
N THR A 234 -29.59 -4.04 14.23
CA THR A 234 -30.40 -5.09 14.88
C THR A 234 -30.94 -6.13 13.89
N ASP A 235 -30.47 -6.13 12.65
CA ASP A 235 -30.89 -7.09 11.63
C ASP A 235 -30.34 -8.50 11.90
N THR A 236 -30.96 -9.51 11.34
CA THR A 236 -30.63 -10.90 11.60
C THR A 236 -30.64 -11.76 10.34
N ALA A 237 -29.95 -12.90 10.41
CA ALA A 237 -29.99 -13.90 9.35
C ALA A 237 -31.43 -14.45 9.09
N ALA A 238 -32.26 -14.47 10.11
CA ALA A 238 -33.68 -14.91 9.97
C ALA A 238 -34.48 -13.97 9.07
N ASP A 239 -34.10 -12.68 9.04
CA ASP A 239 -34.73 -11.66 8.18
C ASP A 239 -34.03 -11.58 6.80
N GLY A 240 -33.05 -12.44 6.53
CA GLY A 240 -32.25 -12.46 5.28
C GLY A 240 -31.41 -11.20 5.08
N TRP A 241 -31.10 -10.49 6.18
CA TRP A 241 -30.35 -9.23 6.18
C TRP A 241 -31.02 -8.11 5.34
N ALA A 242 -32.33 -8.13 5.22
CA ALA A 242 -33.07 -7.23 4.31
C ALA A 242 -32.93 -5.76 4.69
N LYS A 243 -32.87 -5.46 5.99
CA LYS A 243 -32.66 -4.08 6.48
C LYS A 243 -31.27 -3.58 6.19
N CYS A 244 -30.22 -4.40 6.46
CA CYS A 244 -28.85 -4.04 6.14
C CYS A 244 -28.65 -3.82 4.64
N LYS A 245 -29.21 -4.67 3.79
CA LYS A 245 -29.18 -4.48 2.32
C LYS A 245 -29.81 -3.16 1.90
N ALA A 246 -30.93 -2.77 2.52
CA ALA A 246 -31.58 -1.49 2.22
C ALA A 246 -30.72 -0.30 2.66
N VAL A 247 -30.10 -0.38 3.84
CA VAL A 247 -29.16 0.66 4.34
C VAL A 247 -27.90 0.73 3.49
N TYR A 248 -27.31 -0.42 3.15
CA TYR A 248 -26.16 -0.48 2.24
C TYR A 248 -26.45 0.20 0.90
N ASN A 249 -27.56 -0.15 0.25
CA ASN A 249 -27.95 0.46 -1.02
C ASN A 249 -28.14 1.98 -0.89
N PHE A 250 -28.70 2.44 0.22
CA PHE A 250 -28.85 3.86 0.48
C PHE A 250 -27.48 4.55 0.65
N LEU A 251 -26.60 4.05 1.51
CA LEU A 251 -25.28 4.65 1.77
C LEU A 251 -24.40 4.63 0.50
N THR A 252 -24.43 3.53 -0.24
CA THR A 252 -23.75 3.41 -1.54
C THR A 252 -24.25 4.47 -2.52
N ALA A 253 -25.58 4.64 -2.64
CA ALA A 253 -26.14 5.68 -3.51
C ALA A 253 -25.75 7.09 -3.06
N GLN A 254 -25.66 7.36 -1.74
CA GLN A 254 -25.17 8.65 -1.22
C GLN A 254 -23.67 8.84 -1.52
N SER A 255 -22.87 7.78 -1.47
CA SER A 255 -21.44 7.84 -1.77
C SER A 255 -21.13 8.06 -3.26
N GLN A 256 -22.05 7.74 -4.15
CA GLN A 256 -21.96 8.06 -5.58
C GLN A 256 -22.21 9.55 -5.89
N LEU A 257 -22.74 10.32 -4.93
CA LEU A 257 -23.06 11.74 -5.09
C LEU A 257 -21.92 12.64 -4.61
N SER A 258 -20.74 12.49 -5.19
CA SER A 258 -19.50 13.16 -4.75
C SER A 258 -19.64 14.68 -4.62
N GLY A 259 -20.38 15.34 -5.51
CA GLY A 259 -20.65 16.78 -5.42
C GLY A 259 -21.44 17.22 -4.16
N THR A 260 -21.95 16.27 -3.37
CA THR A 260 -22.70 16.54 -2.13
C THR A 260 -21.93 16.19 -0.85
N TYR A 261 -20.73 15.63 -0.94
CA TYR A 261 -20.01 15.11 0.24
C TYR A 261 -19.91 16.13 1.38
N ALA A 262 -19.46 17.34 1.08
CA ALA A 262 -19.27 18.38 2.09
C ALA A 262 -20.58 18.95 2.69
N THR A 263 -21.73 18.71 2.05
CA THR A 263 -23.04 19.20 2.49
C THR A 263 -23.98 18.10 2.97
N SER A 264 -23.56 16.85 2.84
CA SER A 264 -24.35 15.70 3.24
C SER A 264 -24.49 15.62 4.76
N PRO A 265 -25.72 15.53 5.30
CA PRO A 265 -25.92 15.31 6.72
C PRO A 265 -25.48 13.90 7.18
N ILE A 266 -25.27 12.96 6.24
CA ILE A 266 -24.73 11.64 6.52
C ILE A 266 -23.23 11.75 6.77
N TRP A 267 -22.48 12.25 5.78
CA TRP A 267 -21.01 12.26 5.80
C TRP A 267 -20.41 13.32 6.73
N SER A 268 -21.20 14.28 7.21
CA SER A 268 -20.79 15.27 8.21
C SER A 268 -20.63 14.72 9.63
N ILE A 269 -21.11 13.48 9.88
CA ILE A 269 -21.01 12.82 11.19
C ILE A 269 -19.73 12.00 11.21
N VAL A 270 -18.74 12.48 11.96
CA VAL A 270 -17.38 11.98 12.02
C VAL A 270 -16.94 11.75 13.46
N ASP A 271 -16.01 10.82 13.70
CA ASP A 271 -15.35 10.59 15.00
C ASP A 271 -13.84 10.82 14.94
N GLY A 272 -13.28 11.00 13.74
CA GLY A 272 -11.88 11.33 13.49
C GLY A 272 -11.53 12.80 13.81
N PRO A 273 -10.23 13.17 13.68
CA PRO A 273 -9.74 14.51 13.97
C PRO A 273 -10.21 15.59 13.00
N TRP A 274 -10.66 15.19 11.83
CA TRP A 274 -11.02 16.09 10.74
C TRP A 274 -12.47 15.91 10.29
N ARG A 275 -13.02 16.94 9.63
CA ARG A 275 -14.30 16.91 8.93
C ARG A 275 -14.19 17.66 7.62
N LEU A 276 -14.94 17.21 6.63
CA LEU A 276 -14.95 17.81 5.30
C LEU A 276 -15.65 19.18 5.30
N LYS A 277 -14.95 20.22 4.84
CA LYS A 277 -15.47 21.58 4.67
C LYS A 277 -15.92 21.84 3.23
N THR A 278 -15.10 21.44 2.26
CA THR A 278 -15.39 21.56 0.83
C THR A 278 -14.90 20.32 0.11
N TYR A 279 -15.57 19.97 -0.97
CA TYR A 279 -15.17 18.94 -1.92
C TYR A 279 -15.63 19.34 -3.31
N THR A 280 -14.77 19.23 -4.31
CA THR A 280 -15.12 19.48 -5.70
C THR A 280 -15.02 18.17 -6.50
N THR A 281 -15.77 18.09 -7.60
CA THR A 281 -15.73 16.91 -8.49
C THR A 281 -14.39 16.73 -9.19
N GLU A 282 -13.58 17.79 -9.24
CA GLU A 282 -12.20 17.77 -9.72
C GLU A 282 -11.23 17.18 -8.68
N GLY A 283 -11.73 16.89 -7.45
CA GLY A 283 -10.99 16.25 -6.38
C GLY A 283 -10.18 17.21 -5.50
N ASN A 284 -10.45 18.53 -5.55
CA ASN A 284 -9.94 19.41 -4.51
C ASN A 284 -10.86 19.32 -3.30
N ASP A 285 -10.28 19.10 -2.14
CA ASP A 285 -11.02 19.10 -0.89
C ASP A 285 -10.32 19.90 0.22
N THR A 286 -11.08 20.28 1.24
CA THR A 286 -10.57 20.97 2.41
C THR A 286 -11.15 20.34 3.65
N LEU A 287 -10.27 19.91 4.53
CA LEU A 287 -10.59 19.41 5.85
C LEU A 287 -10.37 20.49 6.90
N VAL A 288 -11.23 20.52 7.91
CA VAL A 288 -11.11 21.38 9.09
C VAL A 288 -11.17 20.53 10.36
N PRO A 289 -10.59 21.00 11.48
CA PRO A 289 -10.65 20.25 12.74
C PRO A 289 -12.07 19.87 13.15
N ASN A 290 -12.24 18.64 13.58
CA ASN A 290 -13.42 18.20 14.30
C ASN A 290 -13.31 18.63 15.77
N PRO A 291 -14.14 19.58 16.27
CA PRO A 291 -14.05 20.04 17.64
C PRO A 291 -14.42 18.96 18.67
N ASP A 292 -15.19 17.95 18.24
CA ASP A 292 -15.70 16.86 19.07
C ASP A 292 -14.79 15.63 19.06
N TYR A 293 -13.70 15.64 18.28
CA TYR A 293 -12.73 14.55 18.24
C TYR A 293 -12.27 14.15 19.64
N SER A 294 -12.45 12.89 19.99
CA SER A 294 -12.15 12.37 21.33
C SER A 294 -10.68 12.00 21.53
N GLY A 295 -9.97 11.67 20.46
CA GLY A 295 -8.56 11.26 20.50
C GLY A 295 -7.56 12.41 20.72
N SER A 296 -6.28 12.10 20.66
CA SER A 296 -5.17 13.06 20.87
C SER A 296 -3.99 12.67 19.95
N PRO A 297 -3.28 13.68 19.37
CA PRO A 297 -3.42 15.12 19.61
C PRO A 297 -4.65 15.70 18.92
N LYS A 298 -5.05 16.88 19.34
CA LYS A 298 -6.04 17.69 18.61
C LYS A 298 -5.33 18.46 17.51
N PRO A 299 -5.92 18.60 16.30
CA PRO A 299 -5.34 19.41 15.25
C PRO A 299 -4.96 20.82 15.70
N SER A 300 -3.78 21.28 15.32
CA SER A 300 -3.30 22.64 15.59
C SER A 300 -3.43 23.57 14.40
N ILE A 301 -3.44 23.04 13.17
CA ILE A 301 -3.67 23.78 11.92
C ILE A 301 -5.17 23.97 11.69
N ALA A 302 -5.56 25.05 11.01
CA ALA A 302 -6.96 25.37 10.79
C ALA A 302 -7.56 24.63 9.60
N GLU A 303 -6.76 24.35 8.57
CA GLU A 303 -7.20 23.69 7.35
C GLU A 303 -6.10 22.80 6.76
N VAL A 304 -6.48 21.65 6.26
CA VAL A 304 -5.70 20.85 5.30
C VAL A 304 -6.40 20.95 3.96
N GLN A 305 -5.67 21.35 2.93
CA GLN A 305 -6.19 21.45 1.57
C GLN A 305 -5.52 20.41 0.70
N PHE A 306 -6.29 19.48 0.17
CA PHE A 306 -5.85 18.55 -0.85
C PHE A 306 -6.11 19.20 -2.23
N LEU A 307 -5.06 19.35 -3.02
CA LEU A 307 -5.09 20.07 -4.29
C LEU A 307 -4.72 19.13 -5.44
N THR A 308 -5.60 19.03 -6.42
CA THR A 308 -5.41 18.15 -7.56
C THR A 308 -4.72 18.88 -8.72
N TYR A 309 -3.61 18.32 -9.19
CA TYR A 309 -2.82 18.83 -10.31
C TYR A 309 -3.02 17.97 -11.56
N THR A 310 -3.04 18.60 -12.73
CA THR A 310 -3.29 17.93 -14.02
C THR A 310 -2.17 16.97 -14.46
N SER A 311 -1.02 17.03 -13.83
CA SER A 311 0.13 16.16 -14.07
C SER A 311 1.15 16.24 -12.93
N PRO A 312 2.04 15.23 -12.78
CA PRO A 312 3.17 15.30 -11.84
C PRO A 312 4.09 16.51 -12.06
N SER A 313 4.26 16.94 -13.32
CA SER A 313 5.06 18.14 -13.64
C SER A 313 4.37 19.44 -13.17
N ALA A 314 3.04 19.50 -13.22
CA ALA A 314 2.28 20.65 -12.71
C ALA A 314 2.38 20.73 -11.17
N GLU A 315 2.27 19.61 -10.48
CA GLU A 315 2.48 19.51 -9.03
C GLU A 315 3.90 19.95 -8.64
N PHE A 316 4.92 19.42 -9.33
CA PHE A 316 6.30 19.80 -9.08
C PHE A 316 6.55 21.30 -9.33
N THR A 317 5.90 21.89 -10.33
CA THR A 317 5.96 23.35 -10.57
C THR A 317 5.35 24.14 -9.42
N ALA A 318 4.24 23.66 -8.84
CA ALA A 318 3.62 24.29 -7.67
C ALA A 318 4.57 24.25 -6.44
N LEU A 319 5.29 23.17 -6.23
CA LEU A 319 6.35 23.09 -5.21
C LEU A 319 7.47 24.12 -5.49
N GLN A 320 7.96 24.20 -6.73
CA GLN A 320 9.03 25.15 -7.09
C GLN A 320 8.62 26.63 -6.88
N THR A 321 7.35 26.95 -7.06
CA THR A 321 6.80 28.31 -6.89
C THR A 321 6.33 28.58 -5.47
N GLY A 322 6.36 27.60 -4.56
CA GLY A 322 5.90 27.74 -3.19
C GLY A 322 4.38 27.82 -3.04
N GLN A 323 3.64 27.32 -4.01
CA GLN A 323 2.16 27.27 -4.00
C GLN A 323 1.62 25.98 -3.37
N LEU A 324 2.48 25.00 -3.09
CA LEU A 324 2.15 23.73 -2.48
C LEU A 324 3.11 23.47 -1.32
N ASP A 325 2.58 23.08 -0.16
CA ASP A 325 3.41 22.84 1.02
C ASP A 325 4.00 21.43 1.04
N ILE A 326 3.21 20.43 0.63
CA ILE A 326 3.61 19.02 0.59
C ILE A 326 3.20 18.44 -0.76
N GLY A 327 4.12 17.78 -1.45
CA GLY A 327 3.83 17.12 -2.73
C GLY A 327 4.95 16.19 -3.16
N GLN A 328 4.66 15.37 -4.16
CA GLN A 328 5.60 14.38 -4.67
C GLN A 328 6.67 15.02 -5.57
N ILE A 329 7.86 14.47 -5.50
CA ILE A 329 8.97 14.82 -6.40
C ILE A 329 9.12 13.69 -7.42
N PRO A 330 8.77 13.92 -8.70
CA PRO A 330 8.96 12.90 -9.72
C PRO A 330 10.43 12.46 -9.81
N PRO A 331 10.75 11.19 -10.06
CA PRO A 331 12.13 10.69 -10.11
C PRO A 331 13.03 11.46 -11.07
N ASN A 332 12.50 11.94 -12.20
CA ASN A 332 13.24 12.76 -13.15
C ASN A 332 13.75 14.09 -12.57
N ASN A 333 13.15 14.55 -11.49
CA ASN A 333 13.53 15.78 -10.77
C ASN A 333 14.43 15.50 -9.56
N LEU A 334 14.65 14.22 -9.21
CA LEU A 334 15.59 13.82 -8.17
C LEU A 334 17.02 13.70 -8.74
N PRO A 335 18.07 14.04 -7.99
CA PRO A 335 19.42 13.60 -8.33
C PRO A 335 19.52 12.07 -8.19
N PRO A 336 20.54 11.41 -8.76
CA PRO A 336 20.81 10.01 -8.45
C PRO A 336 20.90 9.78 -6.94
N LYS A 337 20.42 8.63 -6.46
CA LYS A 337 20.40 8.30 -5.02
C LYS A 337 21.81 8.47 -4.43
N PRO A 338 21.96 9.31 -3.40
CA PRO A 338 23.27 9.48 -2.75
C PRO A 338 23.64 8.20 -1.98
N ALA A 339 24.93 7.99 -1.80
CA ALA A 339 25.44 6.84 -1.04
C ALA A 339 25.02 6.85 0.44
N SER A 340 24.64 8.00 0.97
CA SER A 340 24.10 8.18 2.32
C SER A 340 23.32 9.47 2.43
N GLY A 341 22.32 9.48 3.33
CA GLY A 341 21.48 10.64 3.60
C GLY A 341 20.39 10.85 2.55
N LEU A 342 19.66 11.94 2.71
CA LEU A 342 18.57 12.33 1.81
C LEU A 342 19.08 13.12 0.60
N PRO A 343 18.43 13.04 -0.55
CA PRO A 343 18.81 13.83 -1.72
C PRO A 343 18.58 15.32 -1.49
N THR A 344 19.37 16.14 -2.17
CA THR A 344 19.15 17.60 -2.20
C THR A 344 18.65 18.01 -3.57
N VAL A 345 17.43 18.55 -3.62
CA VAL A 345 16.82 19.09 -4.83
C VAL A 345 17.01 20.61 -4.82
N THR A 346 17.95 21.11 -5.60
CA THR A 346 18.38 22.53 -5.56
C THR A 346 17.27 23.52 -5.91
N SER A 347 16.31 23.11 -6.75
CA SER A 347 15.13 23.91 -7.12
C SER A 347 14.08 24.00 -6.01
N LEU A 348 14.24 23.23 -4.91
CA LEU A 348 13.35 23.18 -3.77
C LEU A 348 14.05 23.61 -2.48
N ALA A 349 14.77 24.74 -2.51
CA ALA A 349 15.60 25.21 -1.39
C ALA A 349 14.81 25.47 -0.10
N ASN A 350 13.51 25.76 -0.21
CA ASN A 350 12.61 26.00 0.94
C ASN A 350 11.90 24.74 1.44
N TYR A 351 12.27 23.56 0.93
CA TYR A 351 11.68 22.29 1.31
C TYR A 351 12.73 21.34 1.91
N ASN A 352 12.26 20.46 2.75
CA ASN A 352 12.97 19.24 3.13
C ASN A 352 12.50 18.11 2.21
N VAL A 353 13.39 17.22 1.82
CA VAL A 353 13.02 16.00 1.10
C VAL A 353 12.82 14.89 2.11
N ALA A 354 11.71 14.17 1.99
CA ALA A 354 11.44 12.94 2.71
C ALA A 354 11.35 11.78 1.71
N LEU A 355 11.80 10.61 2.11
CA LEU A 355 11.62 9.37 1.34
C LEU A 355 10.64 8.48 2.12
N SER A 356 9.55 8.11 1.48
CA SER A 356 8.58 7.16 2.01
C SER A 356 8.81 5.79 1.38
N TYR A 357 9.06 4.79 2.21
CA TYR A 357 9.09 3.38 1.83
C TYR A 357 7.80 2.75 2.32
N THR A 358 6.96 2.30 1.40
CA THR A 358 5.68 1.68 1.75
C THR A 358 5.86 0.21 2.11
N PHE A 359 5.13 -0.27 3.10
CA PHE A 359 5.06 -1.69 3.45
C PHE A 359 4.16 -2.40 2.44
N SER A 360 4.69 -2.60 1.24
CA SER A 360 3.95 -3.00 0.05
C SER A 360 4.77 -3.91 -0.86
N PHE A 361 4.08 -4.57 -1.80
CA PHE A 361 4.71 -5.22 -2.94
C PHE A 361 4.03 -4.77 -4.23
N TYR A 362 4.81 -4.49 -5.28
CA TYR A 362 4.32 -4.00 -6.56
C TYR A 362 4.24 -5.10 -7.60
N PHE A 363 3.28 -5.02 -8.51
CA PHE A 363 3.03 -6.09 -9.48
C PHE A 363 2.23 -5.62 -10.70
N TYR A 364 2.44 -6.32 -11.82
CA TYR A 364 1.47 -6.37 -12.91
C TYR A 364 0.40 -7.39 -12.56
N ARG A 365 -0.82 -6.93 -12.36
CA ARG A 365 -1.98 -7.80 -12.10
C ARG A 365 -2.42 -8.45 -13.40
N VAL A 366 -2.72 -9.74 -13.38
CA VAL A 366 -3.21 -10.50 -14.54
C VAL A 366 -4.60 -11.07 -14.27
N ASN A 367 -5.46 -11.08 -15.28
CA ASN A 367 -6.83 -11.58 -15.16
C ASN A 367 -6.95 -13.03 -15.64
N TYR A 368 -7.06 -13.95 -14.70
CA TYR A 368 -7.21 -15.39 -14.96
C TYR A 368 -8.55 -15.76 -15.58
N ASN A 369 -9.58 -14.92 -15.43
CA ASN A 369 -10.91 -15.12 -16.00
C ASN A 369 -11.13 -14.42 -17.35
N ASN A 370 -10.13 -13.69 -17.86
CA ASN A 370 -10.21 -13.12 -19.20
C ASN A 370 -10.47 -14.20 -20.24
N PRO A 371 -11.51 -14.10 -21.11
CA PRO A 371 -11.90 -15.17 -22.01
C PRO A 371 -10.87 -15.48 -23.11
N THR A 372 -10.03 -14.49 -23.46
CA THR A 372 -9.06 -14.65 -24.58
C THR A 372 -7.66 -15.02 -24.09
N PHE A 373 -7.16 -14.37 -23.05
CA PHE A 373 -5.78 -14.58 -22.58
C PHE A 373 -5.68 -15.20 -21.18
N GLY A 374 -6.78 -15.30 -20.44
CA GLY A 374 -6.83 -15.98 -19.15
C GLY A 374 -6.30 -17.43 -19.19
N PRO A 375 -6.60 -18.25 -20.21
CA PRO A 375 -6.00 -19.57 -20.35
C PRO A 375 -4.46 -19.56 -20.38
N VAL A 376 -3.83 -18.53 -20.96
CA VAL A 376 -2.36 -18.36 -20.98
C VAL A 376 -1.86 -17.96 -19.59
N PHE A 377 -2.52 -16.99 -18.93
CA PHE A 377 -2.16 -16.58 -17.57
C PHE A 377 -2.31 -17.72 -16.54
N LYS A 378 -3.19 -18.69 -16.76
CA LYS A 378 -3.32 -19.90 -15.93
C LYS A 378 -2.10 -20.83 -15.99
N GLN A 379 -1.28 -20.73 -17.05
CA GLN A 379 -0.08 -21.55 -17.19
C GLN A 379 1.07 -20.95 -16.37
N LEU A 380 1.62 -21.69 -15.41
CA LEU A 380 2.73 -21.21 -14.59
C LEU A 380 3.93 -20.81 -15.44
N TYR A 381 4.31 -21.64 -16.42
CA TYR A 381 5.44 -21.34 -17.31
C TYR A 381 5.27 -20.01 -18.06
N ALA A 382 4.03 -19.62 -18.39
CA ALA A 382 3.77 -18.36 -19.08
C ALA A 382 4.01 -17.17 -18.13
N ARG A 383 3.58 -17.27 -16.86
CA ARG A 383 3.89 -16.26 -15.84
C ARG A 383 5.38 -16.19 -15.54
N GLN A 384 6.05 -17.35 -15.42
CA GLN A 384 7.51 -17.40 -15.28
C GLN A 384 8.24 -16.74 -16.45
N ALA A 385 7.76 -16.95 -17.68
CA ALA A 385 8.32 -16.27 -18.84
C ALA A 385 8.12 -14.76 -18.77
N LEU A 386 6.96 -14.30 -18.34
CA LEU A 386 6.67 -12.86 -18.15
C LEU A 386 7.53 -12.27 -17.03
N GLU A 387 7.75 -12.98 -15.92
CA GLU A 387 8.63 -12.54 -14.83
C GLU A 387 10.10 -12.45 -15.28
N TYR A 388 10.59 -13.41 -16.08
CA TYR A 388 11.92 -13.33 -16.69
C TYR A 388 12.09 -12.13 -17.64
N LEU A 389 11.01 -11.49 -18.07
CA LEU A 389 11.04 -10.30 -18.94
C LEU A 389 10.93 -8.98 -18.16
N SER A 390 10.81 -9.01 -16.83
CA SER A 390 10.78 -7.84 -15.97
C SER A 390 12.21 -7.48 -15.53
N ASP A 391 12.84 -6.48 -16.16
CA ASP A 391 14.18 -5.98 -15.76
C ASP A 391 14.06 -5.05 -14.57
N GLN A 392 13.72 -5.60 -13.41
CA GLN A 392 13.54 -4.83 -12.18
C GLN A 392 14.81 -4.06 -11.77
N THR A 393 15.97 -4.62 -11.99
CA THR A 393 17.26 -3.96 -11.67
C THR A 393 17.53 -2.79 -12.59
N GLY A 394 17.34 -2.97 -13.90
CA GLY A 394 17.51 -1.91 -14.88
C GLY A 394 16.54 -0.76 -14.67
N VAL A 395 15.27 -1.05 -14.40
CA VAL A 395 14.24 -0.05 -14.08
C VAL A 395 14.59 0.70 -12.79
N SER A 396 14.99 0.00 -11.72
CA SER A 396 15.38 0.63 -10.45
C SER A 396 16.54 1.61 -10.61
N GLN A 397 17.50 1.32 -11.48
CA GLN A 397 18.65 2.18 -11.72
C GLN A 397 18.36 3.34 -12.69
N SER A 398 17.63 3.06 -13.79
CA SER A 398 17.43 4.02 -14.87
C SER A 398 16.24 4.93 -14.64
N ILE A 399 15.06 4.37 -14.35
CA ILE A 399 13.81 5.11 -14.18
C ILE A 399 13.72 5.65 -12.75
N TYR A 400 13.89 4.80 -11.74
CA TYR A 400 13.83 5.19 -10.33
C TYR A 400 15.13 5.81 -9.80
N ARG A 401 16.17 6.00 -10.64
CA ARG A 401 17.42 6.68 -10.33
C ARG A 401 18.15 6.15 -9.07
N GLY A 402 17.98 4.85 -8.80
CA GLY A 402 18.51 4.17 -7.63
C GLY A 402 17.62 4.23 -6.38
N TYR A 403 16.45 4.87 -6.44
CA TYR A 403 15.47 4.86 -5.35
C TYR A 403 14.51 3.66 -5.41
N GLY A 404 14.52 2.93 -6.53
CA GLY A 404 13.81 1.67 -6.67
C GLY A 404 14.61 0.50 -6.09
N TYR A 405 13.90 -0.58 -5.80
CA TYR A 405 14.45 -1.85 -5.34
C TYR A 405 13.65 -3.02 -5.91
N PRO A 406 14.31 -4.17 -6.17
CA PRO A 406 13.61 -5.34 -6.66
C PRO A 406 12.57 -5.84 -5.66
N ASN A 407 11.43 -6.25 -6.18
CA ASN A 407 10.38 -6.93 -5.46
C ASN A 407 10.05 -8.24 -6.19
N THR A 408 10.25 -9.38 -5.55
CA THR A 408 10.23 -10.70 -6.20
C THR A 408 9.25 -11.66 -5.54
N GLY A 409 8.33 -11.14 -4.74
CA GLY A 409 7.31 -11.90 -4.04
C GLY A 409 6.44 -11.01 -3.17
N PRO A 410 5.52 -11.57 -2.37
CA PRO A 410 4.54 -10.80 -1.61
C PRO A 410 5.10 -10.13 -0.36
N ALA A 411 6.26 -10.58 0.16
CA ALA A 411 6.84 -9.94 1.33
C ALA A 411 7.42 -8.57 0.98
N PRO A 412 7.00 -7.49 1.66
CA PRO A 412 7.63 -6.18 1.49
C PRO A 412 9.12 -6.25 1.85
N THR A 413 10.00 -5.75 0.99
CA THR A 413 11.45 -5.78 1.25
C THR A 413 11.95 -4.51 1.94
N GLU A 414 11.17 -3.45 1.90
CA GLU A 414 11.41 -2.18 2.60
C GLU A 414 10.11 -1.71 3.31
N PRO A 415 10.21 -1.15 4.50
CA PRO A 415 11.39 -1.14 5.39
C PRO A 415 11.86 -2.56 5.72
N ASN A 416 13.18 -2.72 5.98
CA ASN A 416 13.75 -4.03 6.31
C ASN A 416 12.98 -4.70 7.47
N ASN A 417 12.56 -5.95 7.28
CA ASN A 417 11.70 -6.67 8.22
C ASN A 417 11.98 -8.18 8.20
N GLN A 418 11.32 -8.92 9.10
CA GLN A 418 11.48 -10.37 9.23
C GLN A 418 10.69 -11.20 8.22
N TRP A 419 9.79 -10.60 7.47
CA TRP A 419 8.83 -11.32 6.62
C TRP A 419 9.43 -11.81 5.30
N VAL A 420 10.59 -11.29 4.88
CA VAL A 420 11.24 -11.63 3.60
C VAL A 420 11.85 -13.03 3.64
N PRO A 421 11.32 -14.02 2.89
CA PRO A 421 11.93 -15.35 2.84
C PRO A 421 13.19 -15.33 1.96
N PRO A 422 14.13 -16.27 2.18
CA PRO A 422 15.39 -16.31 1.39
C PRO A 422 15.21 -16.35 -0.13
N VAL A 423 14.11 -16.93 -0.61
CA VAL A 423 13.83 -17.01 -2.06
C VAL A 423 13.57 -15.65 -2.70
N GLN A 424 13.11 -14.67 -1.93
CA GLN A 424 12.87 -13.30 -2.40
C GLN A 424 14.10 -12.40 -2.31
N GLU A 425 15.18 -12.86 -1.69
CA GLU A 425 16.40 -12.06 -1.59
C GLU A 425 17.04 -11.83 -2.95
N GLY A 426 17.57 -10.63 -3.17
CA GLY A 426 18.29 -10.26 -4.39
C GLY A 426 17.39 -10.22 -5.62
N ALA A 427 17.71 -11.00 -6.65
CA ALA A 427 16.96 -11.05 -7.92
C ALA A 427 15.84 -12.10 -7.93
N GLY A 428 15.54 -12.72 -6.81
CA GLY A 428 14.48 -13.71 -6.66
C GLY A 428 14.63 -14.97 -7.51
N PRO A 429 13.55 -15.78 -7.61
CA PRO A 429 13.62 -17.07 -8.31
C PRO A 429 13.71 -16.93 -9.83
N TYR A 430 13.26 -15.82 -10.42
CA TYR A 430 13.16 -15.61 -11.87
C TYR A 430 13.90 -14.33 -12.31
N PRO A 431 15.22 -14.23 -12.15
CA PRO A 431 15.98 -13.04 -12.53
C PRO A 431 15.90 -12.75 -14.02
N PHE A 432 15.87 -11.48 -14.39
CA PHE A 432 15.74 -10.99 -15.77
C PHE A 432 16.59 -11.78 -16.78
N SER A 433 15.95 -12.31 -17.80
CA SER A 433 16.60 -13.07 -18.88
C SER A 433 15.66 -13.33 -20.04
N VAL A 434 15.73 -12.53 -21.09
CA VAL A 434 15.01 -12.75 -22.35
C VAL A 434 15.25 -14.18 -22.90
N ALA A 435 16.50 -14.67 -22.81
CA ALA A 435 16.85 -15.99 -23.30
C ALA A 435 16.13 -17.11 -22.53
N LYS A 436 16.00 -17.02 -21.20
CA LYS A 436 15.24 -18.00 -20.41
C LYS A 436 13.76 -17.94 -20.73
N ALA A 437 13.18 -16.76 -20.90
CA ALA A 437 11.78 -16.60 -21.29
C ALA A 437 11.51 -17.27 -22.66
N VAL A 438 12.35 -17.01 -23.67
CA VAL A 438 12.24 -17.64 -25.00
C VAL A 438 12.34 -19.15 -24.89
N ASN A 439 13.34 -19.69 -24.18
CA ASN A 439 13.54 -21.11 -24.01
C ASN A 439 12.34 -21.78 -23.31
N LEU A 440 11.79 -21.12 -22.31
CA LEU A 440 10.64 -21.61 -21.56
C LEU A 440 9.40 -21.67 -22.44
N LEU A 441 9.09 -20.61 -23.19
CA LEU A 441 7.97 -20.57 -24.13
C LEU A 441 8.14 -21.62 -25.24
N THR A 442 9.32 -21.74 -25.83
CA THR A 442 9.55 -22.73 -26.93
C THR A 442 9.44 -24.15 -26.44
N SER A 443 9.89 -24.47 -25.24
CA SER A 443 9.74 -25.82 -24.65
C SER A 443 8.26 -26.18 -24.41
N HIS A 444 7.39 -25.16 -24.27
CA HIS A 444 5.95 -25.32 -24.09
C HIS A 444 5.14 -25.06 -25.37
N GLY A 445 5.70 -25.34 -26.55
CA GLY A 445 4.96 -25.37 -27.81
C GLY A 445 4.69 -24.03 -28.47
N TRP A 446 5.36 -22.97 -28.00
CA TRP A 446 5.32 -21.68 -28.67
C TRP A 446 6.47 -21.56 -29.67
N THR A 447 6.21 -20.91 -30.81
CA THR A 447 7.20 -20.68 -31.86
C THR A 447 7.07 -19.27 -32.39
N LYS A 448 8.17 -18.60 -32.69
CA LYS A 448 8.11 -17.28 -33.34
C LYS A 448 7.60 -17.40 -34.77
N VAL A 449 6.41 -16.86 -35.02
CA VAL A 449 5.79 -16.75 -36.35
C VAL A 449 5.72 -15.25 -36.67
N ASN A 450 6.40 -14.83 -37.72
CA ASN A 450 6.51 -13.40 -38.07
C ASN A 450 6.98 -12.50 -36.91
N GLY A 451 7.91 -13.02 -36.10
CA GLY A 451 8.46 -12.29 -34.95
C GLY A 451 7.69 -12.46 -33.64
N MET A 452 6.46 -12.98 -33.67
CA MET A 452 5.58 -13.12 -32.51
C MET A 452 5.50 -14.58 -32.04
N MET A 453 5.62 -14.82 -30.74
CA MET A 453 5.35 -16.13 -30.13
C MET A 453 3.90 -16.53 -30.39
N THR A 454 3.73 -17.66 -31.04
CA THR A 454 2.42 -18.19 -31.44
C THR A 454 2.35 -19.65 -30.98
N CYS A 455 1.27 -20.07 -30.40
CA CYS A 455 1.06 -21.48 -30.00
C CYS A 455 0.96 -22.34 -31.23
N THR A 456 1.96 -23.20 -31.47
CA THR A 456 1.99 -24.13 -32.60
C THR A 456 1.70 -25.59 -32.18
N ASP A 457 1.89 -25.91 -30.88
CA ASP A 457 1.58 -27.18 -30.26
C ASP A 457 0.64 -26.99 -29.06
N PRO A 458 -0.70 -26.99 -29.27
CA PRO A 458 -1.67 -26.75 -28.19
C PRO A 458 -1.57 -27.75 -27.02
N ALA A 459 -1.11 -28.99 -27.29
CA ALA A 459 -0.93 -29.99 -26.24
C ALA A 459 0.14 -29.58 -25.22
N LYS A 460 1.11 -28.78 -25.64
CA LYS A 460 2.16 -28.21 -24.77
C LYS A 460 1.85 -26.80 -24.29
N CYS A 461 1.16 -26.00 -25.11
CA CYS A 461 0.77 -24.64 -24.70
C CYS A 461 -0.17 -24.66 -23.48
N GLY A 462 -1.01 -25.68 -23.38
CA GLY A 462 -1.89 -25.87 -22.22
C GLY A 462 -3.38 -25.78 -22.53
N ALA A 463 -4.18 -26.13 -21.54
CA ALA A 463 -5.62 -26.19 -21.66
C ALA A 463 -6.24 -24.85 -22.04
N GLY A 464 -7.14 -24.84 -23.02
CA GLY A 464 -7.83 -23.64 -23.48
C GLY A 464 -7.03 -22.75 -24.44
N ILE A 465 -5.81 -23.13 -24.82
CA ILE A 465 -4.96 -22.36 -25.76
C ILE A 465 -5.01 -23.04 -27.13
N ALA A 466 -5.64 -22.38 -28.10
CA ALA A 466 -5.79 -22.89 -29.46
C ALA A 466 -4.49 -22.76 -30.28
N LYS A 467 -4.33 -23.63 -31.30
CA LYS A 467 -3.27 -23.46 -32.28
C LYS A 467 -3.46 -22.12 -33.02
N GLY A 468 -2.37 -21.36 -33.15
CA GLY A 468 -2.39 -20.06 -33.78
C GLY A 468 -2.65 -18.89 -32.78
N THR A 469 -2.91 -19.18 -31.50
CA THR A 469 -3.03 -18.12 -30.49
C THR A 469 -1.71 -17.35 -30.38
N PRO A 470 -1.71 -16.02 -30.62
CA PRO A 470 -0.51 -15.20 -30.42
C PRO A 470 -0.32 -14.91 -28.94
N PHE A 471 0.94 -14.81 -28.48
CA PHE A 471 1.24 -14.31 -27.14
C PHE A 471 1.16 -12.77 -27.17
N LYS A 472 -0.07 -12.30 -27.06
CA LYS A 472 -0.39 -10.87 -27.16
C LYS A 472 -1.49 -10.51 -26.17
N PHE A 473 -1.26 -9.48 -25.35
CA PHE A 473 -2.25 -8.98 -24.40
C PHE A 473 -2.13 -7.47 -24.18
N THR A 474 -3.16 -6.88 -23.57
CA THR A 474 -3.19 -5.47 -23.17
C THR A 474 -2.77 -5.33 -21.71
N LEU A 475 -1.92 -4.34 -21.43
CA LEU A 475 -1.54 -3.88 -20.12
C LEU A 475 -2.00 -2.44 -19.94
N ASP A 476 -3.01 -2.23 -19.09
CA ASP A 476 -3.48 -0.91 -18.70
C ASP A 476 -2.60 -0.39 -17.56
N TYR A 477 -2.01 0.81 -17.70
CA TYR A 477 -1.13 1.39 -16.69
C TYR A 477 -1.59 2.79 -16.26
N ALA A 478 -1.41 3.13 -14.97
CA ALA A 478 -1.79 4.42 -14.44
C ALA A 478 -0.84 5.52 -14.92
N THR A 479 -1.39 6.57 -15.53
CA THR A 479 -0.62 7.71 -16.06
C THR A 479 -0.32 8.79 -15.03
N SER A 480 -0.98 8.76 -13.89
CA SER A 480 -0.76 9.66 -12.76
C SER A 480 0.54 9.37 -12.01
N VAL A 481 1.00 8.12 -12.03
CA VAL A 481 2.31 7.73 -11.47
C VAL A 481 3.37 7.99 -12.55
N PRO A 482 4.29 8.95 -12.35
CA PRO A 482 5.14 9.47 -13.42
C PRO A 482 6.09 8.43 -14.04
N GLU A 483 6.42 7.36 -13.32
CA GLU A 483 7.34 6.32 -13.76
C GLU A 483 6.68 5.23 -14.59
N PHE A 484 5.40 4.98 -14.39
CA PHE A 484 4.71 3.84 -15.00
C PHE A 484 4.65 3.86 -16.54
N PRO A 485 4.50 5.02 -17.21
CA PRO A 485 4.64 5.06 -18.65
C PRO A 485 5.99 4.57 -19.17
N GLU A 486 7.08 4.96 -18.49
CA GLU A 486 8.44 4.56 -18.87
C GLU A 486 8.69 3.09 -18.54
N GLU A 487 8.25 2.61 -17.38
CA GLU A 487 8.36 1.21 -16.98
C GLU A 487 7.55 0.29 -17.90
N ALA A 488 6.30 0.63 -18.22
CA ALA A 488 5.49 -0.12 -19.18
C ALA A 488 6.14 -0.18 -20.57
N ALA A 489 6.83 0.89 -20.99
CA ALA A 489 7.56 0.91 -22.25
C ALA A 489 8.80 0.00 -22.22
N VAL A 490 9.56 -0.03 -21.12
CA VAL A 490 10.68 -0.96 -20.93
C VAL A 490 10.18 -2.40 -20.93
N TYR A 491 9.18 -2.72 -20.14
CA TYR A 491 8.61 -4.07 -20.08
C TYR A 491 8.10 -4.54 -21.44
N LYS A 492 7.40 -3.67 -22.18
CA LYS A 492 6.98 -3.94 -23.56
C LYS A 492 8.15 -4.19 -24.51
N SER A 493 9.25 -3.42 -24.37
CA SER A 493 10.45 -3.57 -25.20
C SER A 493 11.11 -4.94 -24.95
N ASP A 494 11.34 -5.29 -23.70
CA ASP A 494 11.97 -6.55 -23.30
C ASP A 494 11.11 -7.76 -23.71
N ALA A 495 9.79 -7.64 -23.54
CA ALA A 495 8.83 -8.63 -23.99
C ALA A 495 8.89 -8.84 -25.52
N SER A 496 9.04 -7.78 -26.28
CA SER A 496 9.10 -7.83 -27.75
C SER A 496 10.34 -8.59 -28.25
N GLU A 497 11.47 -8.51 -27.55
CA GLU A 497 12.67 -9.29 -27.86
C GLU A 497 12.42 -10.79 -27.75
N ALA A 498 11.59 -11.19 -26.77
CA ALA A 498 11.15 -12.57 -26.62
C ALA A 498 10.08 -12.96 -27.67
N GLY A 499 9.48 -12.01 -28.37
CA GLY A 499 8.35 -12.20 -29.29
C GLY A 499 6.99 -12.18 -28.59
N VAL A 500 6.91 -11.62 -27.41
CA VAL A 500 5.67 -11.34 -26.68
C VAL A 500 5.23 -9.92 -27.01
N ASP A 501 3.97 -9.74 -27.42
CA ASP A 501 3.42 -8.42 -27.79
C ASP A 501 2.55 -7.87 -26.65
N ILE A 502 3.03 -6.83 -25.97
CA ILE A 502 2.28 -6.11 -24.95
C ILE A 502 1.73 -4.80 -25.55
N ASN A 503 0.41 -4.70 -25.61
CA ASN A 503 -0.28 -3.47 -25.94
C ASN A 503 -0.44 -2.62 -24.67
N ALA A 504 0.54 -1.77 -24.37
CA ALA A 504 0.49 -0.90 -23.20
C ALA A 504 -0.45 0.30 -23.47
N VAL A 505 -1.44 0.52 -22.59
CA VAL A 505 -2.46 1.56 -22.69
C VAL A 505 -2.46 2.38 -21.41
N GLY A 506 -2.28 3.70 -21.53
CA GLY A 506 -2.31 4.62 -20.40
C GLY A 506 -3.73 5.07 -20.07
N GLU A 507 -4.12 4.92 -18.80
CA GLU A 507 -5.41 5.35 -18.25
C GLU A 507 -5.20 6.06 -16.91
N THR A 508 -6.22 6.71 -16.35
CA THR A 508 -6.12 7.25 -14.99
C THR A 508 -6.16 6.11 -13.97
N PHE A 509 -5.55 6.31 -12.81
CA PHE A 509 -5.54 5.33 -11.72
C PHE A 509 -6.97 4.89 -11.36
N ASN A 510 -7.87 5.84 -11.09
CA ASN A 510 -9.26 5.56 -10.74
C ASN A 510 -10.02 4.80 -11.84
N THR A 511 -9.70 5.05 -13.11
CA THR A 511 -10.29 4.28 -14.23
C THR A 511 -9.87 2.81 -14.17
N ILE A 512 -8.59 2.53 -13.92
CA ILE A 512 -8.09 1.16 -13.84
C ILE A 512 -8.63 0.45 -12.60
N ILE A 513 -8.63 1.11 -11.44
CA ILE A 513 -9.17 0.54 -10.20
C ILE A 513 -10.64 0.15 -10.38
N GLY A 514 -11.43 1.01 -11.04
CA GLY A 514 -12.85 0.78 -11.29
C GLY A 514 -13.16 -0.28 -12.36
N SER A 515 -12.25 -0.51 -13.31
CA SER A 515 -12.46 -1.45 -14.42
C SER A 515 -11.80 -2.81 -14.20
N ALA A 516 -10.61 -2.85 -13.58
CA ALA A 516 -9.87 -4.08 -13.30
C ALA A 516 -10.36 -4.73 -11.98
N VAL A 517 -11.62 -5.14 -11.95
CA VAL A 517 -12.29 -5.75 -10.79
C VAL A 517 -12.46 -7.25 -10.99
N PRO A 518 -12.74 -8.03 -9.90
CA PRO A 518 -13.07 -9.44 -10.02
C PRO A 518 -14.25 -9.64 -10.97
N CYS A 519 -14.14 -10.58 -11.87
CA CYS A 519 -15.18 -10.84 -12.87
C CYS A 519 -15.34 -12.34 -13.13
N SER A 520 -16.57 -12.76 -13.46
CA SER A 520 -16.83 -14.12 -13.93
C SER A 520 -16.39 -14.30 -15.38
N PRO A 521 -15.91 -15.49 -15.78
CA PRO A 521 -15.54 -15.74 -17.17
C PRO A 521 -16.66 -15.42 -18.14
N GLY A 522 -16.40 -14.56 -19.12
CA GLY A 522 -17.39 -14.14 -20.10
C GLY A 522 -17.00 -12.83 -20.79
N PRO A 523 -17.82 -12.35 -21.77
CA PRO A 523 -17.49 -11.14 -22.55
C PRO A 523 -17.32 -9.87 -21.72
N SER A 524 -17.98 -9.75 -20.58
CA SER A 524 -17.86 -8.63 -19.65
C SER A 524 -16.55 -8.62 -18.87
N CYS A 525 -15.84 -9.76 -18.82
CA CYS A 525 -14.53 -9.89 -18.15
C CYS A 525 -13.40 -9.56 -19.14
N SER A 526 -13.34 -8.31 -19.62
CA SER A 526 -12.55 -7.93 -20.79
C SER A 526 -11.11 -7.48 -20.48
N TRP A 527 -10.83 -6.92 -19.29
CA TRP A 527 -9.48 -6.49 -18.94
C TRP A 527 -8.50 -7.68 -18.87
N GLN A 528 -7.23 -7.48 -19.21
CA GLN A 528 -6.24 -8.54 -19.31
C GLN A 528 -5.14 -8.43 -18.27
N ALA A 529 -4.44 -7.30 -18.24
CA ALA A 529 -3.45 -7.00 -17.22
C ALA A 529 -3.54 -5.52 -16.82
N SER A 530 -3.14 -5.19 -15.59
CA SER A 530 -3.14 -3.82 -15.09
C SER A 530 -1.92 -3.53 -14.21
N MET A 531 -1.48 -2.26 -14.22
CA MET A 531 -0.35 -1.73 -13.49
C MET A 531 -0.78 -0.44 -12.78
N VAL A 532 -0.99 -0.52 -11.48
CA VAL A 532 -1.42 0.60 -10.63
C VAL A 532 -0.53 0.73 -9.38
N GLY A 533 0.65 0.13 -9.40
CA GLY A 533 1.49 -0.06 -8.22
C GLY A 533 1.31 -1.46 -7.67
N GLY A 534 0.87 -1.58 -6.44
CA GLY A 534 0.79 -2.88 -5.80
C GLY A 534 -0.31 -3.01 -4.76
N TRP A 535 0.05 -3.69 -3.71
CA TRP A 535 -0.72 -3.85 -2.50
C TRP A 535 0.08 -3.29 -1.33
N THR A 536 -0.44 -2.28 -0.67
CA THR A 536 0.08 -1.79 0.60
C THR A 536 -0.63 -2.54 1.71
N TYR A 537 0.14 -3.19 2.59
CA TYR A 537 -0.41 -3.88 3.75
C TYR A 537 -0.82 -2.84 4.80
N GLY A 538 -2.04 -2.34 4.68
CA GLY A 538 -2.67 -1.39 5.58
C GLY A 538 -3.40 -2.14 6.70
N PRO A 539 -4.72 -2.31 6.60
CA PRO A 539 -5.48 -3.00 7.64
C PRO A 539 -5.16 -4.50 7.78
N ASP A 540 -4.53 -5.14 6.81
CA ASP A 540 -4.05 -6.52 6.83
C ASP A 540 -2.54 -6.59 7.13
N TYR A 541 -2.12 -5.96 8.20
CA TYR A 541 -0.70 -5.71 8.50
C TYR A 541 0.19 -6.96 8.64
N GLU A 542 -0.31 -8.10 9.08
CA GLU A 542 0.42 -9.35 8.88
C GLU A 542 0.30 -9.74 7.40
N PRO A 543 1.41 -9.73 6.62
CA PRO A 543 1.34 -9.87 5.16
C PRO A 543 1.07 -11.31 4.72
N THR A 544 0.00 -11.89 5.19
CA THR A 544 -0.39 -13.30 5.01
C THR A 544 -1.10 -13.58 3.69
N GLY A 545 -1.47 -12.53 2.94
CA GLY A 545 -1.90 -12.61 1.53
C GLY A 545 -3.30 -13.15 1.30
N GLU A 546 -4.13 -13.29 2.33
CA GLU A 546 -5.51 -13.77 2.21
C GLU A 546 -6.36 -12.91 1.28
N GLU A 547 -6.24 -11.59 1.39
CA GLU A 547 -7.02 -10.63 0.60
C GLU A 547 -6.61 -10.60 -0.87
N THR A 548 -5.31 -10.75 -1.16
CA THR A 548 -4.77 -10.61 -2.52
C THR A 548 -4.68 -11.94 -3.28
N PHE A 549 -4.50 -13.08 -2.59
CA PHE A 549 -4.29 -14.39 -3.20
C PHE A 549 -5.35 -15.41 -2.81
N GLY A 550 -6.12 -15.17 -1.76
CA GLY A 550 -7.22 -16.04 -1.35
C GLY A 550 -8.25 -16.21 -2.47
N THR A 551 -8.66 -17.44 -2.71
CA THR A 551 -9.67 -17.72 -3.75
C THR A 551 -11.00 -17.08 -3.40
N GLY A 552 -11.48 -16.15 -4.24
CA GLY A 552 -12.73 -15.43 -4.05
C GLY A 552 -12.63 -14.21 -3.13
N ALA A 553 -11.44 -13.84 -2.68
CA ALA A 553 -11.21 -12.62 -1.94
C ALA A 553 -11.47 -11.36 -2.80
N GLY A 554 -11.97 -10.30 -2.18
CA GLY A 554 -12.41 -9.07 -2.85
C GLY A 554 -11.26 -8.31 -3.52
N ALA A 555 -10.09 -8.29 -2.89
CA ALA A 555 -8.89 -7.68 -3.46
C ALA A 555 -8.15 -8.59 -4.46
N ASN A 556 -8.48 -9.87 -4.55
CA ASN A 556 -7.99 -10.77 -5.59
C ASN A 556 -8.66 -10.46 -6.95
N LYS A 557 -8.42 -9.24 -7.44
CA LYS A 557 -9.09 -8.71 -8.65
C LYS A 557 -8.82 -9.56 -9.90
N GLY A 558 -7.66 -10.22 -9.98
CA GLY A 558 -7.31 -11.14 -11.06
C GLY A 558 -8.04 -12.48 -11.02
N SER A 559 -8.73 -12.79 -9.93
CA SER A 559 -9.40 -14.09 -9.72
C SER A 559 -8.43 -15.29 -9.74
N TYR A 560 -7.25 -15.11 -9.14
CA TYR A 560 -6.32 -16.22 -8.91
C TYR A 560 -6.97 -17.28 -8.01
N SER A 561 -6.74 -18.56 -8.31
CA SER A 561 -7.29 -19.67 -7.51
C SER A 561 -6.31 -20.82 -7.46
N ASN A 562 -5.88 -21.19 -6.26
CA ASN A 562 -4.92 -22.26 -6.03
C ASN A 562 -5.15 -22.86 -4.63
N ALA A 563 -5.42 -24.18 -4.59
CA ALA A 563 -5.76 -24.87 -3.34
C ALA A 563 -4.60 -24.91 -2.33
N GLU A 564 -3.35 -25.06 -2.79
CA GLU A 564 -2.18 -25.07 -1.89
C GLU A 564 -1.91 -23.66 -1.34
N MET A 565 -2.08 -22.61 -2.15
CA MET A 565 -2.03 -21.23 -1.69
C MET A 565 -3.03 -20.98 -0.56
N ASN A 566 -4.31 -21.35 -0.77
CA ASN A 566 -5.34 -21.19 0.26
C ASN A 566 -5.00 -21.93 1.55
N LYS A 567 -4.42 -23.13 1.45
CA LYS A 567 -4.00 -23.92 2.62
C LYS A 567 -2.85 -23.27 3.37
N LEU A 568 -1.86 -22.72 2.67
CA LEU A 568 -0.72 -22.01 3.27
C LEU A 568 -1.18 -20.72 3.98
N ILE A 569 -2.05 -19.96 3.33
CA ILE A 569 -2.69 -18.77 3.92
C ILE A 569 -3.43 -19.14 5.21
N ALA A 570 -4.32 -20.14 5.17
CA ALA A 570 -5.06 -20.58 6.35
C ALA A 570 -4.16 -21.05 7.51
N ALA A 571 -2.98 -21.59 7.20
CA ALA A 571 -2.01 -21.99 8.21
C ALA A 571 -1.39 -20.78 8.91
N THR A 572 -1.14 -19.68 8.21
CA THR A 572 -0.62 -18.43 8.81
C THR A 572 -1.63 -17.81 9.76
N ASN A 573 -2.92 -17.79 9.42
CA ASN A 573 -3.99 -17.17 10.20
C ASN A 573 -4.17 -17.78 11.60
N THR A 574 -3.83 -19.05 11.75
CA THR A 574 -4.04 -19.78 13.03
C THR A 574 -2.82 -19.82 13.94
N SER A 575 -1.63 -19.53 13.44
CA SER A 575 -0.38 -19.84 14.16
C SER A 575 0.50 -18.62 14.48
N GLY A 576 0.48 -17.55 13.68
CA GLY A 576 1.43 -16.44 13.79
C GLY A 576 2.90 -16.86 13.65
N SER A 577 3.18 -18.03 13.04
CA SER A 577 4.53 -18.59 12.88
C SER A 577 5.23 -17.97 11.67
N LEU A 578 6.36 -17.32 11.91
CA LEU A 578 7.20 -16.79 10.82
C LEU A 578 7.62 -17.88 9.81
N SER A 579 7.81 -19.12 10.25
CA SER A 579 8.13 -20.25 9.35
C SER A 579 6.99 -20.54 8.38
N LEU A 580 5.74 -20.56 8.86
CA LEU A 580 4.58 -20.78 8.00
C LEU A 580 4.38 -19.61 7.04
N TYR A 581 4.63 -18.40 7.50
CA TYR A 581 4.62 -17.23 6.64
C TYR A 581 5.68 -17.35 5.52
N HIS A 582 6.92 -17.73 5.86
CA HIS A 582 7.97 -17.95 4.86
C HIS A 582 7.63 -19.07 3.86
N GLU A 583 6.92 -20.11 4.30
CA GLU A 583 6.42 -21.16 3.39
C GLU A 583 5.39 -20.60 2.40
N PHE A 584 4.42 -19.82 2.89
CA PHE A 584 3.45 -19.09 2.05
C PHE A 584 4.15 -18.15 1.07
N ALA A 585 5.00 -17.24 1.57
CA ALA A 585 5.65 -16.22 0.74
C ALA A 585 6.60 -16.84 -0.31
N THR A 586 7.30 -17.95 0.04
CA THR A 586 8.11 -18.72 -0.88
C THR A 586 7.24 -19.30 -2.00
N TYR A 587 6.13 -19.96 -1.63
CA TYR A 587 5.21 -20.53 -2.60
C TYR A 587 4.63 -19.46 -3.54
N ALA A 588 4.23 -18.31 -3.00
CA ALA A 588 3.71 -17.21 -3.79
C ALA A 588 4.75 -16.63 -4.76
N ALA A 589 6.00 -16.44 -4.31
CA ALA A 589 7.09 -16.00 -5.18
C ALA A 589 7.37 -16.99 -6.33
N GLU A 590 7.26 -18.31 -6.09
CA GLU A 590 7.47 -19.34 -7.11
C GLU A 590 6.27 -19.53 -8.05
N GLN A 591 5.04 -19.37 -7.55
CA GLN A 591 3.81 -19.56 -8.32
C GLN A 591 3.38 -18.34 -9.11
N LEU A 592 3.90 -17.16 -8.78
CA LEU A 592 3.62 -15.91 -9.50
C LEU A 592 2.12 -15.67 -9.70
N PRO A 593 1.32 -15.52 -8.63
CA PRO A 593 -0.09 -15.12 -8.78
C PRO A 593 -0.23 -13.77 -9.48
N TYR A 594 0.79 -12.93 -9.37
CA TYR A 594 1.05 -11.71 -10.14
C TYR A 594 2.43 -11.78 -10.76
N ILE A 595 2.73 -10.89 -11.71
CA ILE A 595 4.07 -10.65 -12.22
C ILE A 595 4.65 -9.51 -11.38
N TYR A 596 5.71 -9.77 -10.62
CA TYR A 596 6.27 -8.78 -9.72
C TYR A 596 7.03 -7.71 -10.49
N MET A 597 6.96 -6.49 -9.99
CA MET A 597 7.63 -5.33 -10.55
C MET A 597 8.45 -4.61 -9.45
N PRO A 598 9.46 -3.80 -9.81
CA PRO A 598 10.24 -3.10 -8.81
C PRO A 598 9.35 -2.17 -7.99
N ASN A 599 9.64 -2.07 -6.70
CA ASN A 599 9.04 -1.08 -5.82
C ASN A 599 9.99 0.12 -5.68
N GLN A 600 9.51 1.23 -5.15
CA GLN A 600 10.31 2.45 -5.00
C GLN A 600 10.05 3.16 -3.67
N ALA A 601 11.01 3.99 -3.27
CA ALA A 601 10.75 5.03 -2.30
C ALA A 601 10.10 6.22 -3.00
N VAL A 602 8.93 6.64 -2.54
CA VAL A 602 8.29 7.87 -2.99
C VAL A 602 8.99 9.05 -2.32
N ALA A 603 9.45 10.01 -3.11
CA ALA A 603 10.08 11.22 -2.60
C ALA A 603 9.05 12.35 -2.45
N TYR A 604 8.97 12.92 -1.27
CA TYR A 604 8.13 14.09 -0.98
C TYR A 604 8.97 15.32 -0.70
N ALA A 605 8.50 16.46 -1.18
CA ALA A 605 8.93 17.77 -0.73
C ALA A 605 8.00 18.22 0.39
N VAL A 606 8.54 18.60 1.55
CA VAL A 606 7.82 19.15 2.69
C VAL A 606 8.34 20.54 2.96
N SER A 607 7.49 21.56 2.88
CA SER A 607 7.82 22.95 3.19
C SER A 607 8.49 23.05 4.57
N LYS A 608 9.58 23.80 4.66
CA LYS A 608 10.29 24.03 5.93
C LYS A 608 9.44 24.72 7.00
N ASN A 609 8.29 25.27 6.61
CA ASN A 609 7.33 25.85 7.53
C ASN A 609 6.38 24.81 8.13
N VAL A 610 6.30 23.60 7.56
CA VAL A 610 5.46 22.50 8.06
C VAL A 610 6.33 21.52 8.84
N HIS A 611 5.94 21.21 10.05
CA HIS A 611 6.68 20.34 10.96
C HIS A 611 5.85 19.13 11.37
N ASN A 612 6.53 18.09 11.87
CA ASN A 612 5.94 16.83 12.34
C ASN A 612 5.21 16.06 11.24
N VAL A 613 5.61 16.24 9.98
CA VAL A 613 5.14 15.40 8.88
C VAL A 613 5.92 14.10 8.91
N VAL A 614 5.22 13.00 9.09
CA VAL A 614 5.76 11.64 9.06
C VAL A 614 5.03 10.88 7.97
N PHE A 615 5.77 10.28 7.06
CA PHE A 615 5.26 9.33 6.08
C PHE A 615 5.50 7.94 6.65
N ASN A 616 4.46 7.31 7.16
CA ASN A 616 4.60 5.96 7.68
C ASN A 616 4.53 4.91 6.55
N PRO A 617 5.02 3.69 6.80
CA PRO A 617 5.04 2.64 5.77
C PRO A 617 3.65 2.17 5.30
N LEU A 618 2.59 2.53 6.02
CA LEU A 618 1.20 2.14 5.72
C LEU A 618 0.43 3.25 4.99
N THR A 619 1.11 4.26 4.50
CA THR A 619 0.60 5.42 3.74
C THR A 619 -0.31 6.38 4.51
N THR A 620 -0.79 6.02 5.70
CA THR A 620 -1.72 6.84 6.48
C THR A 620 -1.18 8.23 6.80
N LEU A 621 -1.96 9.27 6.52
CA LEU A 621 -1.66 10.64 6.89
C LEU A 621 -2.15 10.94 8.31
N MET A 622 -1.37 11.74 9.03
CA MET A 622 -1.71 12.17 10.39
C MET A 622 -1.60 13.70 10.55
N PRO A 623 -2.42 14.47 9.83
CA PRO A 623 -2.32 15.94 9.84
C PRO A 623 -2.63 16.56 11.22
N GLU A 624 -3.24 15.83 12.14
CA GLU A 624 -3.45 16.25 13.53
C GLU A 624 -2.15 16.49 14.30
N TYR A 625 -1.04 15.91 13.85
CA TYR A 625 0.30 16.15 14.40
C TYR A 625 1.02 17.34 13.74
N TRP A 626 0.59 17.76 12.56
CA TRP A 626 1.29 18.80 11.81
C TRP A 626 1.19 20.17 12.51
N THR A 627 2.27 20.92 12.44
CA THR A 627 2.34 22.29 12.99
C THR A 627 3.01 23.23 12.00
N LEU A 628 2.66 24.50 12.07
CA LEU A 628 3.29 25.55 11.28
C LEU A 628 4.26 26.34 12.15
N SER A 629 5.43 26.73 11.58
CA SER A 629 6.31 27.73 12.19
C SER A 629 5.74 29.14 12.00
N GLY A 630 5.93 29.99 13.01
CA GLY A 630 5.54 31.41 12.99
C GLY A 630 6.52 32.30 12.22
#